data_3aec2445983fc0509400bcde77339560
#
_entry.id   3aec2445983fc0509400bcde77339560
#
_cell.length_a   1.000
_cell.length_b   1.000
_cell.length_c   1.000
_cell.angle_alpha   90.00
_cell.angle_beta   90.00
_cell.angle_gamma   90.00
#
_symmetry.space_group_name_H-M   'P 1'
#
loop_
_entity.id
_entity.type
_entity.pdbx_description
1 polymer ?
#
loop_
_entity_poly.entity_id
_entity_poly.type
_entity_poly.pdbx_seq_one_letter_code
_entity_poly.pdbx_strand_id
1 'polypeptide(L)'
;MTAFTQIEGGGVTSALGFKAAGIHAGFRKEPERRDLALVVADEACAAAGTFTKNIFCSAPVIISREHLSDGGTGAPSYGTARAVVVNSGIANAATGVPGLEHAREMARITADAVGCTDEEVLVASTGVIGQHLPLDPFKTGVPQALAEASREGGASAARAIMTTDTHPKEYAVSFSGDELGFDGVTFTVGGMSKGSGMIMPNMATMIAIVTTDAPIAAAHLSQILRDAVGVSFNKITVDSDTSTNDTCVTLASGAAAPGAAPIEPGTPAYCALAAAYKEVCTNLARMMAADGEGATRLVTVHVAGAATDADADAAARTIANSPLVKTAIYGHDANWGRIAAAAGRSGAAFRQEDVSIDIMGMPVCRGGLTVAFDEDEALRRFEAPEIAIDVNLGAGTCETTMWTCDFSHDYVTINGDYRT
;
A
#
# COMPACT_ATOMS: atom_id res chain seq x y z
N MET A 1 -4.14 3.62 -25.06
CA MET A 1 -4.15 3.45 -23.58
C MET A 1 -5.61 3.31 -23.16
N THR A 2 -5.92 2.30 -22.36
CA THR A 2 -7.27 2.13 -21.79
C THR A 2 -7.59 3.33 -20.91
N ALA A 3 -8.72 4.00 -21.13
CA ALA A 3 -9.18 5.09 -20.30
C ALA A 3 -9.80 4.53 -19.00
N PHE A 4 -9.34 5.02 -17.85
CA PHE A 4 -9.93 4.71 -16.55
C PHE A 4 -10.88 5.82 -16.13
N THR A 5 -12.01 5.42 -15.55
CA THR A 5 -12.93 6.34 -14.87
C THR A 5 -12.78 6.14 -13.38
N GLN A 6 -12.33 7.16 -12.66
CA GLN A 6 -12.30 7.14 -11.20
C GLN A 6 -13.73 7.04 -10.66
N ILE A 7 -13.93 6.18 -9.68
CA ILE A 7 -15.19 6.05 -8.95
C ILE A 7 -15.10 6.94 -7.72
N GLU A 8 -15.88 8.01 -7.68
CA GLU A 8 -15.89 8.94 -6.53
C GLU A 8 -16.36 8.21 -5.26
N GLY A 9 -15.58 8.34 -4.18
CA GLY A 9 -15.83 7.60 -2.94
C GLY A 9 -15.69 6.07 -3.07
N GLY A 10 -15.14 5.59 -4.19
CA GLY A 10 -14.94 4.17 -4.44
C GLY A 10 -13.78 3.59 -3.65
N GLY A 11 -13.92 2.32 -3.26
CA GLY A 11 -12.96 1.58 -2.47
C GLY A 11 -13.08 0.06 -2.66
N VAL A 12 -12.79 -0.70 -1.64
CA VAL A 12 -12.70 -2.16 -1.67
C VAL A 12 -14.00 -2.88 -2.04
N THR A 13 -15.16 -2.22 -1.92
CA THR A 13 -16.47 -2.78 -2.28
C THR A 13 -17.02 -2.25 -3.61
N SER A 14 -16.23 -1.49 -4.36
CA SER A 14 -16.68 -0.97 -5.68
C SER A 14 -16.78 -2.07 -6.73
N ALA A 15 -15.90 -3.08 -6.68
CA ALA A 15 -15.99 -4.25 -7.52
C ALA A 15 -17.21 -5.12 -7.14
N LEU A 16 -17.87 -5.70 -8.14
CA LEU A 16 -19.02 -6.59 -7.92
C LEU A 16 -18.60 -7.86 -7.16
N GLY A 17 -19.51 -8.40 -6.33
CA GLY A 17 -19.29 -9.62 -5.58
C GLY A 17 -18.60 -9.43 -4.23
N PHE A 18 -18.43 -8.18 -3.76
CA PHE A 18 -17.82 -7.89 -2.46
C PHE A 18 -18.70 -7.03 -1.56
N LYS A 19 -18.65 -7.34 -0.27
CA LYS A 19 -19.24 -6.57 0.82
C LYS A 19 -18.18 -6.34 1.89
N ALA A 20 -18.34 -5.29 2.69
CA ALA A 20 -17.45 -5.04 3.80
C ALA A 20 -18.18 -4.43 5.00
N ALA A 21 -17.58 -4.53 6.15
CA ALA A 21 -17.96 -3.78 7.35
C ALA A 21 -16.72 -3.44 8.17
N GLY A 22 -16.80 -2.35 8.90
CA GLY A 22 -15.84 -2.01 9.94
C GLY A 22 -16.62 -1.67 11.21
N ILE A 23 -16.27 -2.27 12.34
CA ILE A 23 -16.95 -2.10 13.62
C ILE A 23 -15.95 -1.84 14.74
N HIS A 24 -16.46 -1.44 15.91
CA HIS A 24 -15.71 -1.50 17.17
C HIS A 24 -15.97 -2.87 17.81
N ALA A 25 -14.94 -3.72 17.89
CA ALA A 25 -15.02 -5.06 18.49
C ALA A 25 -14.40 -5.12 19.90
N GLY A 26 -13.67 -4.07 20.32
CA GLY A 26 -13.07 -3.97 21.65
C GLY A 26 -11.58 -4.33 21.71
N PHE A 27 -10.85 -4.30 20.60
CA PHE A 27 -9.38 -4.34 20.60
C PHE A 27 -8.79 -3.02 21.12
N ARG A 28 -9.52 -1.92 20.96
CA ARG A 28 -9.21 -0.59 21.47
C ARG A 28 -10.18 -0.22 22.58
N LYS A 29 -9.76 0.69 23.47
CA LYS A 29 -10.58 1.15 24.58
C LYS A 29 -11.60 2.22 24.18
N GLU A 30 -11.29 2.97 23.13
CA GLU A 30 -12.11 4.09 22.64
C GLU A 30 -13.28 3.54 21.81
N PRO A 31 -14.54 3.61 22.30
CA PRO A 31 -15.67 2.96 21.62
C PRO A 31 -16.06 3.62 20.29
N GLU A 32 -15.63 4.86 20.06
CA GLU A 32 -15.81 5.57 18.80
C GLU A 32 -14.85 5.10 17.69
N ARG A 33 -13.74 4.45 18.06
CA ARG A 33 -12.76 3.92 17.12
C ARG A 33 -13.12 2.52 16.68
N ARG A 34 -13.34 2.36 15.37
CA ARG A 34 -13.48 1.03 14.77
C ARG A 34 -12.15 0.31 14.82
N ASP A 35 -12.17 -1.00 15.03
CA ASP A 35 -10.95 -1.80 15.25
C ASP A 35 -11.02 -3.22 14.68
N LEU A 36 -12.11 -3.57 14.00
CA LEU A 36 -12.28 -4.82 13.26
C LEU A 36 -12.90 -4.52 11.90
N ALA A 37 -12.21 -4.90 10.82
CA ALA A 37 -12.71 -4.86 9.46
C ALA A 37 -12.93 -6.28 8.93
N LEU A 38 -14.02 -6.46 8.18
CA LEU A 38 -14.30 -7.67 7.43
C LEU A 38 -14.59 -7.28 5.98
N VAL A 39 -13.89 -7.89 5.03
CA VAL A 39 -14.22 -7.88 3.60
C VAL A 39 -14.60 -9.30 3.22
N VAL A 40 -15.77 -9.49 2.63
CA VAL A 40 -16.29 -10.80 2.26
C VAL A 40 -16.71 -10.82 0.80
N ALA A 41 -16.29 -11.87 0.08
CA ALA A 41 -16.77 -12.17 -1.26
C ALA A 41 -18.08 -12.98 -1.18
N ASP A 42 -18.96 -12.82 -2.15
CA ASP A 42 -20.22 -13.59 -2.21
C ASP A 42 -19.95 -15.10 -2.37
N GLU A 43 -18.86 -15.45 -3.08
CA GLU A 43 -18.35 -16.83 -3.24
C GLU A 43 -16.82 -16.84 -3.08
N ALA A 44 -16.24 -18.04 -2.82
CA ALA A 44 -14.80 -18.21 -2.84
C ALA A 44 -14.24 -17.87 -4.23
N CYS A 45 -13.22 -17.06 -4.29
CA CYS A 45 -12.70 -16.49 -5.53
C CYS A 45 -11.17 -16.50 -5.57
N ALA A 46 -10.62 -16.22 -6.76
CA ALA A 46 -9.18 -16.14 -6.93
C ALA A 46 -8.59 -15.08 -6.00
N ALA A 47 -7.50 -15.44 -5.32
CA ALA A 47 -6.83 -14.56 -4.37
C ALA A 47 -5.31 -14.63 -4.52
N ALA A 48 -4.63 -13.52 -4.19
CA ALA A 48 -3.18 -13.45 -4.15
C ALA A 48 -2.73 -12.48 -3.06
N GLY A 49 -1.46 -12.64 -2.63
CA GLY A 49 -0.90 -11.78 -1.59
C GLY A 49 0.59 -11.51 -1.79
N THR A 50 1.02 -10.36 -1.31
CA THR A 50 2.43 -10.00 -1.07
C THR A 50 2.57 -9.59 0.38
N PHE A 51 3.69 -9.99 1.01
CA PHE A 51 3.86 -9.89 2.45
C PHE A 51 5.25 -9.38 2.81
N THR A 52 5.40 -8.84 4.02
CA THR A 52 6.68 -8.36 4.55
C THR A 52 7.81 -9.39 4.43
N LYS A 53 9.01 -8.88 4.18
CA LYS A 53 10.28 -9.64 4.26
C LYS A 53 10.99 -9.44 5.60
N ASN A 54 10.39 -8.72 6.55
CA ASN A 54 10.95 -8.56 7.87
C ASN A 54 11.06 -9.93 8.55
N ILE A 55 12.21 -10.21 9.15
CA ILE A 55 12.47 -11.48 9.86
C ILE A 55 11.54 -11.63 11.08
N PHE A 56 11.17 -10.52 11.73
CA PHE A 56 10.15 -10.51 12.79
C PHE A 56 8.72 -10.52 12.23
N CYS A 57 8.49 -11.30 11.19
CA CYS A 57 7.19 -11.46 10.55
C CYS A 57 6.11 -11.86 11.57
N SER A 58 4.98 -11.14 11.55
CA SER A 58 3.87 -11.38 12.47
C SER A 58 3.12 -12.68 12.18
N ALA A 59 2.46 -13.22 13.18
CA ALA A 59 1.70 -14.45 13.06
C ALA A 59 0.60 -14.39 11.98
N PRO A 60 -0.23 -13.32 11.85
CA PRO A 60 -1.23 -13.23 10.78
C PRO A 60 -0.64 -13.27 9.37
N VAL A 61 0.54 -12.65 9.17
CA VAL A 61 1.24 -12.71 7.88
C VAL A 61 1.65 -14.14 7.54
N ILE A 62 2.15 -14.90 8.53
CA ILE A 62 2.53 -16.31 8.34
C ILE A 62 1.32 -17.13 7.93
N ILE A 63 0.20 -17.00 8.64
CA ILE A 63 -1.02 -17.76 8.37
C ILE A 63 -1.61 -17.39 7.00
N SER A 64 -1.74 -16.11 6.67
CA SER A 64 -2.25 -15.71 5.35
C SER A 64 -1.36 -16.18 4.20
N ARG A 65 -0.04 -16.25 4.42
CA ARG A 65 0.89 -16.83 3.45
C ARG A 65 0.69 -18.34 3.31
N GLU A 66 0.48 -19.06 4.43
CA GLU A 66 0.17 -20.50 4.43
C GLU A 66 -1.12 -20.78 3.65
N HIS A 67 -2.18 -20.00 3.86
CA HIS A 67 -3.47 -20.16 3.21
C HIS A 67 -3.43 -19.87 1.68
N LEU A 68 -2.50 -19.05 1.22
CA LEU A 68 -2.32 -18.73 -0.20
C LEU A 68 -1.22 -19.55 -0.90
N SER A 69 -0.63 -20.54 -0.24
CA SER A 69 0.46 -21.32 -0.84
C SER A 69 0.45 -22.76 -0.32
N ASP A 70 0.88 -23.70 -1.14
CA ASP A 70 1.04 -25.13 -0.76
C ASP A 70 2.15 -25.36 0.29
N GLY A 71 2.34 -24.42 1.23
CA GLY A 71 3.29 -24.51 2.33
C GLY A 71 4.75 -24.16 2.00
N GLY A 72 5.01 -23.64 0.80
CA GLY A 72 6.37 -23.26 0.36
C GLY A 72 6.77 -21.85 0.81
N THR A 73 7.81 -21.69 1.62
CA THR A 73 8.45 -20.39 1.89
C THR A 73 9.16 -19.89 0.64
N GLY A 74 8.67 -18.78 0.05
CA GLY A 74 9.31 -18.12 -1.11
C GLY A 74 8.61 -18.34 -2.44
N ALA A 75 7.57 -19.16 -2.51
CA ALA A 75 6.69 -19.25 -3.68
C ALA A 75 5.77 -18.03 -3.78
N PRO A 76 5.29 -17.66 -5.00
CA PRO A 76 4.22 -16.68 -5.12
C PRO A 76 3.00 -17.12 -4.32
N SER A 77 2.52 -16.25 -3.42
CA SER A 77 1.35 -16.56 -2.59
C SER A 77 0.08 -16.28 -3.37
N TYR A 78 -0.63 -17.33 -3.80
CA TYR A 78 -1.94 -17.24 -4.45
C TYR A 78 -2.74 -18.52 -4.22
N GLY A 79 -4.05 -18.40 -4.32
CA GLY A 79 -4.99 -19.50 -4.08
C GLY A 79 -6.42 -19.02 -4.22
N THR A 80 -7.27 -19.46 -3.34
CA THR A 80 -8.65 -18.99 -3.20
C THR A 80 -8.89 -18.38 -1.84
N ALA A 81 -9.75 -17.36 -1.79
CA ALA A 81 -10.21 -16.80 -0.53
C ALA A 81 -11.68 -16.37 -0.65
N ARG A 82 -12.37 -16.34 0.49
CA ARG A 82 -13.73 -15.84 0.62
C ARG A 82 -13.82 -14.62 1.53
N ALA A 83 -12.89 -14.49 2.48
CA ALA A 83 -12.88 -13.36 3.40
C ALA A 83 -11.48 -12.86 3.72
N VAL A 84 -11.41 -11.58 4.06
CA VAL A 84 -10.26 -10.96 4.70
C VAL A 84 -10.74 -10.31 5.99
N VAL A 85 -10.15 -10.69 7.12
CA VAL A 85 -10.43 -10.09 8.41
C VAL A 85 -9.20 -9.38 8.95
N VAL A 86 -9.38 -8.16 9.45
CA VAL A 86 -8.28 -7.30 9.93
C VAL A 86 -8.65 -6.73 11.28
N ASN A 87 -7.79 -6.89 12.29
CA ASN A 87 -7.90 -6.10 13.52
C ASN A 87 -6.85 -4.99 13.58
N SER A 88 -7.22 -3.88 14.20
CA SER A 88 -6.29 -2.80 14.55
C SER A 88 -6.18 -2.62 16.08
N GLY A 89 -5.01 -2.16 16.53
CA GLY A 89 -4.66 -1.97 17.94
C GLY A 89 -3.62 -2.95 18.46
N ILE A 90 -3.60 -4.19 17.98
CA ILE A 90 -2.66 -5.24 18.38
C ILE A 90 -2.11 -5.91 17.12
N ALA A 91 -0.79 -5.91 16.97
CA ALA A 91 -0.09 -6.43 15.79
C ALA A 91 0.02 -7.95 15.75
N ASN A 92 -0.08 -8.65 16.89
CA ASN A 92 0.23 -10.07 17.02
C ASN A 92 1.59 -10.45 16.41
N ALA A 93 2.59 -9.59 16.62
CA ALA A 93 3.97 -9.78 16.19
C ALA A 93 4.85 -10.02 17.41
N ALA A 94 5.93 -10.80 17.25
CA ALA A 94 6.83 -11.23 18.33
C ALA A 94 6.10 -11.94 19.48
N THR A 95 5.09 -12.75 19.18
CA THR A 95 4.21 -13.43 20.15
C THR A 95 4.43 -14.96 20.19
N GLY A 96 5.37 -15.48 19.38
CA GLY A 96 5.74 -16.89 19.37
C GLY A 96 4.61 -17.84 18.97
N VAL A 97 4.67 -19.09 19.47
CA VAL A 97 3.67 -20.13 19.16
C VAL A 97 2.25 -19.73 19.55
N PRO A 98 1.98 -19.14 20.72
CA PRO A 98 0.62 -18.68 21.05
C PRO A 98 0.07 -17.66 20.04
N GLY A 99 0.93 -16.79 19.49
CA GLY A 99 0.51 -15.84 18.46
C GLY A 99 0.05 -16.52 17.16
N LEU A 100 0.74 -17.60 16.75
CA LEU A 100 0.34 -18.41 15.59
C LEU A 100 -1.01 -19.13 15.85
N GLU A 101 -1.19 -19.69 17.05
CA GLU A 101 -2.45 -20.33 17.45
C GLU A 101 -3.61 -19.32 17.42
N HIS A 102 -3.39 -18.10 17.93
CA HIS A 102 -4.40 -17.05 17.90
C HIS A 102 -4.72 -16.57 16.47
N ALA A 103 -3.73 -16.50 15.59
CA ALA A 103 -3.96 -16.12 14.19
C ALA A 103 -4.76 -17.21 13.42
N ARG A 104 -4.51 -18.49 13.69
CA ARG A 104 -5.34 -19.61 13.16
C ARG A 104 -6.75 -19.56 13.71
N GLU A 105 -6.91 -19.32 15.01
CA GLU A 105 -8.23 -19.21 15.63
C GLU A 105 -9.01 -18.00 15.10
N MET A 106 -8.34 -16.88 14.80
CA MET A 106 -8.94 -15.74 14.12
C MET A 106 -9.49 -16.13 12.73
N ALA A 107 -8.73 -16.92 11.96
CA ALA A 107 -9.20 -17.46 10.68
C ALA A 107 -10.40 -18.38 10.86
N ARG A 108 -10.32 -19.36 11.81
CA ARG A 108 -11.38 -20.32 12.10
C ARG A 108 -12.69 -19.65 12.54
N ILE A 109 -12.64 -18.68 13.46
CA ILE A 109 -13.83 -17.93 13.91
C ILE A 109 -14.49 -17.22 12.72
N THR A 110 -13.68 -16.67 11.82
CA THR A 110 -14.18 -15.97 10.64
C THR A 110 -14.77 -16.95 9.62
N ALA A 111 -14.12 -18.09 9.39
CA ALA A 111 -14.59 -19.15 8.51
C ALA A 111 -15.93 -19.73 8.97
N ASP A 112 -16.05 -20.03 10.25
CA ASP A 112 -17.30 -20.51 10.87
C ASP A 112 -18.46 -19.52 10.65
N ALA A 113 -18.21 -18.22 10.80
CA ALA A 113 -19.23 -17.19 10.62
C ALA A 113 -19.62 -17.00 9.15
N VAL A 114 -18.65 -17.01 8.24
CA VAL A 114 -18.85 -16.79 6.79
C VAL A 114 -19.39 -18.06 6.11
N GLY A 115 -19.13 -19.22 6.67
CA GLY A 115 -19.50 -20.53 6.10
C GLY A 115 -18.55 -20.98 4.99
N CYS A 116 -17.24 -20.91 5.26
CA CYS A 116 -16.18 -21.36 4.36
C CYS A 116 -15.12 -22.16 5.13
N THR A 117 -14.02 -22.58 4.48
CA THR A 117 -12.92 -23.24 5.17
C THR A 117 -11.95 -22.22 5.79
N ASP A 118 -11.15 -22.65 6.77
CA ASP A 118 -10.17 -21.78 7.45
C ASP A 118 -9.16 -21.21 6.44
N GLU A 119 -8.75 -22.02 5.46
CA GLU A 119 -7.80 -21.66 4.41
C GLU A 119 -8.36 -20.60 3.43
N GLU A 120 -9.67 -20.45 3.34
CA GLU A 120 -10.32 -19.41 2.54
C GLU A 120 -10.43 -18.06 3.26
N VAL A 121 -9.87 -17.94 4.47
CA VAL A 121 -9.83 -16.69 5.24
C VAL A 121 -8.42 -16.15 5.31
N LEU A 122 -8.22 -14.93 4.80
CA LEU A 122 -6.97 -14.20 4.99
C LEU A 122 -7.07 -13.33 6.24
N VAL A 123 -6.02 -13.33 7.03
CA VAL A 123 -5.96 -12.61 8.31
C VAL A 123 -4.85 -11.56 8.30
N ALA A 124 -5.12 -10.39 8.85
CA ALA A 124 -4.14 -9.35 9.06
C ALA A 124 -4.36 -8.64 10.40
N SER A 125 -3.30 -8.13 10.99
CA SER A 125 -3.34 -7.37 12.25
C SER A 125 -2.40 -6.18 12.17
N THR A 126 -2.71 -5.12 12.90
CA THR A 126 -1.85 -3.94 13.01
C THR A 126 -1.98 -3.28 14.38
N GLY A 127 -0.92 -2.61 14.85
CA GLY A 127 -0.90 -1.93 16.15
C GLY A 127 0.32 -2.31 16.97
N VAL A 128 0.14 -2.47 18.29
CA VAL A 128 1.23 -2.71 19.23
C VAL A 128 1.87 -4.09 19.04
N ILE A 129 3.21 -4.12 18.98
CA ILE A 129 4.04 -5.32 18.89
C ILE A 129 4.24 -5.94 20.29
N GLY A 130 4.39 -7.26 20.39
CA GLY A 130 4.68 -7.98 21.63
C GLY A 130 3.46 -8.25 22.51
N GLN A 131 2.26 -7.90 22.06
CA GLN A 131 1.02 -8.21 22.77
C GLN A 131 0.29 -9.40 22.16
N HIS A 132 -0.21 -10.29 23.02
CA HIS A 132 -1.06 -11.39 22.59
C HIS A 132 -2.43 -10.90 22.14
N LEU A 133 -2.89 -11.39 21.02
CA LEU A 133 -4.16 -11.02 20.44
C LEU A 133 -5.33 -11.66 21.24
N PRO A 134 -6.26 -10.88 21.82
CA PRO A 134 -7.42 -11.45 22.49
C PRO A 134 -8.39 -12.02 21.45
N LEU A 135 -8.99 -13.17 21.75
CA LEU A 135 -9.90 -13.86 20.82
C LEU A 135 -11.37 -13.50 21.03
N ASP A 136 -11.76 -13.03 22.20
CA ASP A 136 -13.15 -12.71 22.49
C ASP A 136 -13.73 -11.60 21.60
N PRO A 137 -12.97 -10.53 21.24
CA PRO A 137 -13.42 -9.55 20.26
C PRO A 137 -13.74 -10.14 18.88
N PHE A 138 -13.06 -11.22 18.46
CA PHE A 138 -13.40 -11.89 17.20
C PHE A 138 -14.69 -12.71 17.33
N LYS A 139 -14.87 -13.45 18.42
CA LYS A 139 -16.05 -14.30 18.64
C LYS A 139 -17.35 -13.51 18.61
N THR A 140 -17.33 -12.28 19.11
CA THR A 140 -18.50 -11.38 19.12
C THR A 140 -18.54 -10.45 17.91
N GLY A 141 -17.40 -9.92 17.52
CA GLY A 141 -17.31 -8.90 16.48
C GLY A 141 -17.45 -9.45 15.06
N VAL A 142 -16.89 -10.62 14.75
CA VAL A 142 -16.97 -11.16 13.38
C VAL A 142 -18.42 -11.45 12.97
N PRO A 143 -19.28 -12.11 13.77
CA PRO A 143 -20.70 -12.26 13.44
C PRO A 143 -21.42 -10.92 13.28
N GLN A 144 -21.11 -9.93 14.12
CA GLN A 144 -21.67 -8.59 14.00
C GLN A 144 -21.21 -7.91 12.70
N ALA A 145 -19.90 -7.91 12.39
CA ALA A 145 -19.37 -7.34 11.16
C ALA A 145 -19.99 -8.00 9.92
N LEU A 146 -20.18 -9.32 9.94
CA LEU A 146 -20.84 -10.03 8.84
C LEU A 146 -22.30 -9.61 8.66
N ALA A 147 -23.03 -9.42 9.75
CA ALA A 147 -24.42 -8.94 9.70
C ALA A 147 -24.53 -7.50 9.18
N GLU A 148 -23.53 -6.65 9.42
CA GLU A 148 -23.45 -5.27 8.95
C GLU A 148 -22.80 -5.14 7.56
N ALA A 149 -22.19 -6.22 7.03
CA ALA A 149 -21.45 -6.17 5.77
C ALA A 149 -22.36 -5.82 4.60
N SER A 150 -22.00 -4.77 3.87
CA SER A 150 -22.76 -4.28 2.72
C SER A 150 -21.82 -3.77 1.61
N ARG A 151 -22.38 -3.45 0.45
CA ARG A 151 -21.63 -2.83 -0.64
C ARG A 151 -21.21 -1.38 -0.31
N GLU A 152 -21.88 -0.73 0.61
CA GLU A 152 -21.57 0.60 1.13
C GLU A 152 -20.60 0.57 2.31
N GLY A 153 -20.24 -0.63 2.78
CA GLY A 153 -19.42 -0.84 3.97
C GLY A 153 -17.91 -0.58 3.79
N GLY A 154 -17.43 -0.32 2.57
CA GLY A 154 -16.02 -0.09 2.28
C GLY A 154 -15.39 0.99 3.16
N ALA A 155 -16.01 2.16 3.21
CA ALA A 155 -15.53 3.28 4.01
C ALA A 155 -15.45 2.98 5.52
N SER A 156 -16.36 2.14 6.05
CA SER A 156 -16.31 1.71 7.44
C SER A 156 -15.15 0.74 7.70
N ALA A 157 -14.90 -0.17 6.76
CA ALA A 157 -13.78 -1.10 6.81
C ALA A 157 -12.43 -0.36 6.72
N ALA A 158 -12.31 0.62 5.80
CA ALA A 158 -11.10 1.43 5.67
C ALA A 158 -10.77 2.20 6.97
N ARG A 159 -11.79 2.69 7.69
CA ARG A 159 -11.60 3.32 9.00
C ARG A 159 -11.18 2.32 10.09
N ALA A 160 -11.66 1.09 10.03
CA ALA A 160 -11.38 0.09 11.06
C ALA A 160 -9.94 -0.44 11.03
N ILE A 161 -9.26 -0.34 9.89
CA ILE A 161 -7.86 -0.76 9.77
C ILE A 161 -6.84 0.33 10.16
N MET A 162 -7.26 1.57 10.37
CA MET A 162 -6.40 2.71 10.70
C MET A 162 -5.73 2.55 12.07
N THR A 163 -4.52 3.09 12.20
CA THR A 163 -3.80 3.21 13.48
C THR A 163 -3.51 4.67 13.82
N THR A 164 -2.41 5.20 13.35
CA THR A 164 -2.00 6.60 13.46
C THR A 164 -2.43 7.42 12.24
N ASP A 165 -3.04 6.78 11.26
CA ASP A 165 -3.61 7.42 10.08
C ASP A 165 -4.60 8.54 10.47
N THR A 166 -4.57 9.68 9.75
CA THR A 166 -5.47 10.80 10.01
C THR A 166 -6.78 10.69 9.21
N HIS A 167 -6.77 9.95 8.10
CA HIS A 167 -7.94 9.73 7.26
C HIS A 167 -7.90 8.34 6.59
N PRO A 168 -9.07 7.74 6.26
CA PRO A 168 -9.13 6.49 5.52
C PRO A 168 -8.62 6.68 4.10
N LYS A 169 -8.01 5.62 3.54
CA LYS A 169 -7.44 5.62 2.19
C LYS A 169 -8.18 4.60 1.34
N GLU A 170 -8.93 5.11 0.37
CA GLU A 170 -9.72 4.32 -0.57
C GLU A 170 -9.55 4.88 -1.97
N TYR A 171 -9.52 4.00 -2.96
CA TYR A 171 -9.47 4.39 -4.37
C TYR A 171 -10.04 3.29 -5.25
N ALA A 172 -10.78 3.66 -6.27
CA ALA A 172 -11.31 2.71 -7.25
C ALA A 172 -11.39 3.33 -8.64
N VAL A 173 -11.20 2.48 -9.64
CA VAL A 173 -11.39 2.83 -11.05
C VAL A 173 -12.21 1.76 -11.77
N SER A 174 -12.91 2.18 -12.83
CA SER A 174 -13.55 1.29 -13.77
C SER A 174 -13.01 1.49 -15.19
N PHE A 175 -13.14 0.47 -16.03
CA PHE A 175 -12.79 0.52 -17.44
C PHE A 175 -13.70 -0.39 -18.27
N SER A 176 -13.94 0.01 -19.55
CA SER A 176 -14.75 -0.79 -20.46
C SER A 176 -14.01 -2.05 -20.89
N GLY A 177 -14.73 -3.16 -20.99
CA GLY A 177 -14.30 -4.41 -21.61
C GLY A 177 -14.50 -4.43 -23.13
N ASP A 178 -15.16 -3.40 -23.70
CA ASP A 178 -15.33 -3.28 -25.14
C ASP A 178 -13.95 -3.24 -25.83
N GLU A 179 -13.85 -3.87 -27.01
CA GLU A 179 -12.59 -4.05 -27.75
C GLU A 179 -11.52 -4.90 -27.00
N LEU A 180 -11.81 -5.35 -25.77
CA LEU A 180 -10.95 -6.23 -24.96
C LEU A 180 -11.42 -7.69 -24.98
N GLY A 181 -12.51 -7.98 -25.71
CA GLY A 181 -13.14 -9.31 -25.78
C GLY A 181 -14.28 -9.51 -24.77
N PHE A 182 -14.77 -8.42 -24.14
CA PHE A 182 -15.85 -8.44 -23.15
C PHE A 182 -16.86 -7.32 -23.46
N ASP A 183 -17.51 -7.39 -24.61
CA ASP A 183 -18.44 -6.36 -25.10
C ASP A 183 -19.58 -6.11 -24.12
N GLY A 184 -19.82 -4.83 -23.78
CA GLY A 184 -20.86 -4.40 -22.85
C GLY A 184 -20.53 -4.65 -21.38
N VAL A 185 -19.33 -5.14 -21.05
CA VAL A 185 -18.88 -5.36 -19.68
C VAL A 185 -18.05 -4.17 -19.20
N THR A 186 -18.26 -3.75 -17.97
CA THR A 186 -17.38 -2.80 -17.27
C THR A 186 -16.69 -3.54 -16.12
N PHE A 187 -15.37 -3.49 -16.10
CA PHE A 187 -14.56 -4.02 -15.01
C PHE A 187 -14.21 -2.94 -14.01
N THR A 188 -14.11 -3.35 -12.75
CA THR A 188 -13.76 -2.47 -11.63
C THR A 188 -12.56 -3.04 -10.88
N VAL A 189 -11.64 -2.15 -10.50
CA VAL A 189 -10.59 -2.40 -9.51
C VAL A 189 -10.73 -1.38 -8.41
N GLY A 190 -10.87 -1.83 -7.17
CA GLY A 190 -10.99 -0.95 -6.01
C GLY A 190 -10.17 -1.44 -4.84
N GLY A 191 -9.80 -0.55 -3.94
CA GLY A 191 -9.00 -0.95 -2.80
C GLY A 191 -9.10 0.01 -1.63
N MET A 192 -8.63 -0.48 -0.49
CA MET A 192 -8.38 0.31 0.71
C MET A 192 -6.99 0.02 1.26
N SER A 193 -6.38 0.99 1.93
CA SER A 193 -5.11 0.81 2.60
C SER A 193 -5.00 1.60 3.89
N LYS A 194 -4.07 1.20 4.75
CA LYS A 194 -3.65 1.97 5.93
C LYS A 194 -2.12 2.01 6.01
N GLY A 195 -1.65 3.10 6.59
CA GLY A 195 -0.24 3.31 6.89
C GLY A 195 0.06 4.78 7.04
N SER A 196 0.83 5.14 8.09
CA SER A 196 1.23 6.50 8.44
C SER A 196 2.64 6.51 9.05
N GLY A 197 2.96 5.59 9.98
CA GLY A 197 4.30 5.36 10.53
C GLY A 197 4.79 3.93 10.31
N MET A 198 6.12 3.71 10.49
CA MET A 198 6.84 2.49 10.17
C MET A 198 6.64 2.13 8.69
N ILE A 199 6.91 3.11 7.79
CA ILE A 199 6.65 3.01 6.34
C ILE A 199 7.95 3.10 5.54
N MET A 200 8.51 1.97 5.17
CA MET A 200 9.43 1.77 4.05
C MET A 200 9.24 0.35 3.49
N PRO A 201 8.27 0.14 2.62
CA PRO A 201 7.97 -1.18 2.10
C PRO A 201 9.13 -1.78 1.30
N ASN A 202 9.59 -2.94 1.74
CA ASN A 202 10.39 -3.86 0.93
C ASN A 202 9.56 -5.13 0.73
N MET A 203 8.50 -5.04 -0.09
CA MET A 203 7.34 -5.90 -0.22
C MET A 203 6.22 -5.60 0.80
N ALA A 204 6.02 -4.34 1.13
CA ALA A 204 4.92 -3.67 1.83
C ALA A 204 5.14 -3.36 3.32
N THR A 205 5.02 -2.05 3.73
CA THR A 205 4.84 -1.62 5.14
C THR A 205 3.44 -1.06 5.31
N MET A 206 2.41 -1.94 5.25
CA MET A 206 1.03 -1.47 5.22
C MET A 206 0.05 -2.64 5.29
N ILE A 207 -1.22 -2.35 5.47
CA ILE A 207 -2.28 -3.29 5.09
C ILE A 207 -3.02 -2.68 3.92
N ALA A 208 -3.10 -3.41 2.80
CA ALA A 208 -3.96 -3.07 1.68
C ALA A 208 -4.78 -4.29 1.25
N ILE A 209 -6.02 -4.03 0.91
CA ILE A 209 -6.92 -5.00 0.29
C ILE A 209 -7.40 -4.41 -1.02
N VAL A 210 -7.15 -5.13 -2.12
CA VAL A 210 -7.57 -4.73 -3.46
C VAL A 210 -8.55 -5.78 -3.98
N THR A 211 -9.60 -5.35 -4.63
CA THR A 211 -10.63 -6.22 -5.20
C THR A 211 -10.84 -5.91 -6.67
N THR A 212 -11.23 -6.92 -7.43
CA THR A 212 -11.70 -6.76 -8.81
C THR A 212 -12.84 -7.73 -9.10
N ASP A 213 -13.71 -7.34 -10.00
CA ASP A 213 -14.78 -8.19 -10.52
C ASP A 213 -14.43 -8.85 -11.86
N ALA A 214 -13.20 -8.69 -12.33
CA ALA A 214 -12.70 -9.32 -13.54
C ALA A 214 -12.46 -10.83 -13.34
N PRO A 215 -12.79 -11.69 -14.31
CA PRO A 215 -12.48 -13.12 -14.26
C PRO A 215 -10.99 -13.34 -14.56
N ILE A 216 -10.21 -13.76 -13.57
CA ILE A 216 -8.77 -14.01 -13.72
C ILE A 216 -8.33 -15.18 -12.85
N ALA A 217 -7.41 -16.00 -13.31
CA ALA A 217 -6.82 -17.08 -12.53
C ALA A 217 -5.89 -16.52 -11.42
N ALA A 218 -5.87 -17.16 -10.25
CA ALA A 218 -5.10 -16.69 -9.09
C ALA A 218 -3.60 -16.49 -9.38
N ALA A 219 -2.98 -17.36 -10.18
CA ALA A 219 -1.58 -17.24 -10.58
C ALA A 219 -1.31 -15.95 -11.38
N HIS A 220 -2.20 -15.61 -12.33
CA HIS A 220 -2.09 -14.40 -13.15
C HIS A 220 -2.41 -13.15 -12.32
N LEU A 221 -3.40 -13.23 -11.42
CA LEU A 221 -3.71 -12.19 -10.45
C LEU A 221 -2.50 -11.87 -9.55
N SER A 222 -1.80 -12.92 -9.10
CA SER A 222 -0.57 -12.78 -8.31
C SER A 222 0.54 -12.04 -9.07
N GLN A 223 0.68 -12.27 -10.39
CA GLN A 223 1.66 -11.53 -11.18
C GLN A 223 1.29 -10.04 -11.28
N ILE A 224 0.02 -9.74 -11.60
CA ILE A 224 -0.49 -8.36 -11.64
C ILE A 224 -0.26 -7.64 -10.31
N LEU A 225 -0.57 -8.30 -9.19
CA LEU A 225 -0.38 -7.71 -7.86
C LEU A 225 1.10 -7.40 -7.58
N ARG A 226 2.02 -8.34 -7.84
CA ARG A 226 3.45 -8.13 -7.63
C ARG A 226 3.99 -6.97 -8.46
N ASP A 227 3.59 -6.89 -9.73
CA ASP A 227 4.04 -5.82 -10.64
C ASP A 227 3.50 -4.47 -10.17
N ALA A 228 2.22 -4.39 -9.79
CA ALA A 228 1.61 -3.18 -9.26
C ALA A 228 2.26 -2.72 -7.94
N VAL A 229 2.49 -3.64 -6.99
CA VAL A 229 3.17 -3.36 -5.72
C VAL A 229 4.60 -2.88 -5.95
N GLY A 230 5.31 -3.46 -6.92
CA GLY A 230 6.69 -3.10 -7.26
C GLY A 230 6.87 -1.65 -7.66
N VAL A 231 5.87 -1.06 -8.32
CA VAL A 231 5.91 0.32 -8.82
C VAL A 231 5.08 1.31 -8.00
N SER A 232 4.44 0.87 -6.93
CA SER A 232 3.57 1.67 -6.07
C SER A 232 4.01 1.61 -4.60
N PHE A 233 3.50 0.65 -3.84
CA PHE A 233 3.79 0.54 -2.41
C PHE A 233 5.29 0.36 -2.10
N ASN A 234 6.05 -0.34 -2.95
CA ASN A 234 7.51 -0.44 -2.79
C ASN A 234 8.26 0.85 -3.14
N LYS A 235 7.55 1.88 -3.60
CA LYS A 235 8.09 3.19 -3.96
C LYS A 235 7.70 4.30 -2.99
N ILE A 236 7.23 3.95 -1.79
CA ILE A 236 6.98 4.95 -0.74
C ILE A 236 7.91 4.75 0.45
N THR A 237 8.10 5.81 1.23
CA THR A 237 8.73 5.77 2.55
C THR A 237 8.26 6.96 3.39
N VAL A 238 8.09 6.74 4.70
CA VAL A 238 7.84 7.81 5.67
C VAL A 238 9.07 8.00 6.57
N ASP A 239 9.55 6.92 7.17
CA ASP A 239 10.54 6.94 8.25
C ASP A 239 11.68 5.94 8.09
N SER A 240 11.77 5.27 6.92
CA SER A 240 12.77 4.25 6.59
C SER A 240 12.68 2.93 7.36
N ASP A 241 11.62 2.70 8.13
CA ASP A 241 11.41 1.47 8.89
C ASP A 241 10.44 0.52 8.19
N THR A 242 10.79 -0.79 8.16
CA THR A 242 9.98 -1.85 7.56
C THR A 242 9.19 -2.60 8.63
N SER A 243 7.86 -2.64 8.51
CA SER A 243 6.98 -3.27 9.48
C SER A 243 7.06 -4.80 9.50
N THR A 244 6.65 -5.36 10.62
CA THR A 244 6.47 -6.81 10.83
C THR A 244 5.17 -7.37 10.24
N ASN A 245 4.21 -6.49 9.85
CA ASN A 245 2.82 -6.87 9.56
C ASN A 245 2.37 -6.61 8.13
N ASP A 246 3.28 -6.19 7.26
CA ASP A 246 2.91 -5.77 5.92
C ASP A 246 2.19 -6.85 5.14
N THR A 247 1.02 -6.48 4.64
CA THR A 247 0.11 -7.37 3.93
C THR A 247 -0.58 -6.60 2.81
N CYS A 248 -0.36 -6.99 1.57
CA CYS A 248 -1.17 -6.55 0.44
C CYS A 248 -1.82 -7.78 -0.18
N VAL A 249 -3.14 -7.90 -0.06
CA VAL A 249 -3.91 -9.01 -0.62
C VAL A 249 -4.90 -8.52 -1.64
N THR A 250 -5.20 -9.38 -2.61
CA THR A 250 -6.20 -9.10 -3.65
C THR A 250 -7.11 -10.29 -3.88
N LEU A 251 -8.38 -9.98 -4.17
CA LEU A 251 -9.42 -10.94 -4.49
C LEU A 251 -10.07 -10.57 -5.84
N ALA A 252 -10.38 -11.57 -6.66
CA ALA A 252 -11.04 -11.40 -7.95
C ALA A 252 -12.29 -12.27 -8.05
N SER A 253 -13.47 -11.65 -7.97
CA SER A 253 -14.75 -12.36 -7.94
C SER A 253 -15.20 -12.91 -9.31
N GLY A 254 -14.75 -12.33 -10.41
CA GLY A 254 -15.24 -12.64 -11.76
C GLY A 254 -16.70 -12.22 -12.02
N ALA A 255 -17.31 -11.50 -11.09
CA ALA A 255 -18.75 -11.22 -11.10
C ALA A 255 -19.20 -10.24 -12.20
N ALA A 256 -18.29 -9.49 -12.82
CA ALA A 256 -18.61 -8.62 -13.95
C ALA A 256 -18.87 -9.40 -15.24
N ALA A 257 -18.29 -10.60 -15.37
CA ALA A 257 -18.47 -11.46 -16.56
C ALA A 257 -18.67 -12.93 -16.13
N PRO A 258 -19.84 -13.28 -15.55
CA PRO A 258 -20.10 -14.61 -15.03
C PRO A 258 -20.02 -15.68 -16.11
N GLY A 259 -19.25 -16.74 -15.87
CA GLY A 259 -19.05 -17.84 -16.80
C GLY A 259 -18.11 -17.55 -17.98
N ALA A 260 -17.55 -16.35 -18.08
CA ALA A 260 -16.52 -16.05 -19.06
C ALA A 260 -15.21 -16.80 -18.74
N ALA A 261 -14.42 -17.09 -19.77
CA ALA A 261 -13.07 -17.62 -19.58
C ALA A 261 -12.20 -16.60 -18.84
N PRO A 262 -11.27 -17.06 -17.98
CA PRO A 262 -10.34 -16.16 -17.31
C PRO A 262 -9.52 -15.32 -18.30
N ILE A 263 -9.22 -14.09 -17.88
CA ILE A 263 -8.33 -13.18 -18.61
C ILE A 263 -6.91 -13.76 -18.60
N GLU A 264 -6.33 -13.96 -19.79
CA GLU A 264 -5.02 -14.59 -19.98
C GLU A 264 -3.91 -13.55 -20.21
N PRO A 265 -2.67 -13.82 -19.74
CA PRO A 265 -1.50 -12.99 -20.01
C PRO A 265 -1.29 -12.73 -21.51
N GLY A 266 -0.83 -11.52 -21.82
CA GLY A 266 -0.57 -11.10 -23.21
C GLY A 266 -1.81 -10.64 -23.98
N THR A 267 -3.01 -10.73 -23.41
CA THR A 267 -4.22 -10.17 -24.00
C THR A 267 -4.36 -8.66 -23.69
N PRO A 268 -5.10 -7.90 -24.55
CA PRO A 268 -5.42 -6.51 -24.23
C PRO A 268 -6.16 -6.34 -22.90
N ALA A 269 -7.05 -7.26 -22.53
CA ALA A 269 -7.77 -7.26 -21.27
C ALA A 269 -6.81 -7.41 -20.05
N TYR A 270 -5.81 -8.30 -20.17
CA TYR A 270 -4.79 -8.45 -19.13
C TYR A 270 -3.98 -7.16 -18.93
N CYS A 271 -3.55 -6.52 -20.02
CA CYS A 271 -2.82 -5.27 -19.98
C CYS A 271 -3.66 -4.15 -19.35
N ALA A 272 -4.95 -4.07 -19.68
CA ALA A 272 -5.87 -3.10 -19.11
C ALA A 272 -6.08 -3.33 -17.61
N LEU A 273 -6.31 -4.58 -17.19
CA LEU A 273 -6.46 -4.95 -15.78
C LEU A 273 -5.17 -4.65 -14.98
N ALA A 274 -4.01 -5.01 -15.51
CA ALA A 274 -2.72 -4.71 -14.88
C ALA A 274 -2.49 -3.20 -14.71
N ALA A 275 -2.86 -2.41 -15.72
CA ALA A 275 -2.78 -0.95 -15.64
C ALA A 275 -3.76 -0.36 -14.61
N ALA A 276 -4.98 -0.92 -14.49
CA ALA A 276 -5.95 -0.52 -13.46
C ALA A 276 -5.43 -0.84 -12.04
N TYR A 277 -4.82 -2.00 -11.83
CA TYR A 277 -4.15 -2.33 -10.56
C TYR A 277 -3.02 -1.35 -10.23
N LYS A 278 -2.18 -1.04 -11.21
CA LYS A 278 -1.12 -0.03 -11.04
C LYS A 278 -1.70 1.32 -10.64
N GLU A 279 -2.77 1.76 -11.28
CA GLU A 279 -3.44 3.03 -10.97
C GLU A 279 -3.97 3.05 -9.53
N VAL A 280 -4.72 2.02 -9.12
CA VAL A 280 -5.29 1.91 -7.75
C VAL A 280 -4.18 1.84 -6.71
N CYS A 281 -3.21 0.95 -6.88
CA CYS A 281 -2.11 0.79 -5.92
C CYS A 281 -1.23 2.04 -5.81
N THR A 282 -0.99 2.76 -6.92
CA THR A 282 -0.20 4.01 -6.91
C THR A 282 -0.92 5.11 -6.14
N ASN A 283 -2.23 5.30 -6.36
CA ASN A 283 -3.00 6.31 -5.63
C ASN A 283 -3.07 6.00 -4.14
N LEU A 284 -3.34 4.74 -3.76
CA LEU A 284 -3.33 4.31 -2.35
C LEU A 284 -1.95 4.52 -1.71
N ALA A 285 -0.86 4.19 -2.40
CA ALA A 285 0.51 4.39 -1.92
C ALA A 285 0.84 5.89 -1.71
N ARG A 286 0.45 6.75 -2.67
CA ARG A 286 0.62 8.21 -2.55
C ARG A 286 -0.17 8.79 -1.37
N MET A 287 -1.42 8.32 -1.16
CA MET A 287 -2.22 8.71 0.01
C MET A 287 -1.54 8.34 1.32
N MET A 288 -0.87 7.16 1.38
CA MET A 288 -0.12 6.75 2.56
C MET A 288 1.11 7.64 2.81
N ALA A 289 1.87 7.96 1.77
CA ALA A 289 3.03 8.84 1.90
C ALA A 289 2.62 10.27 2.29
N ALA A 290 1.49 10.77 1.76
CA ALA A 290 0.95 12.08 2.10
C ALA A 290 0.43 12.17 3.55
N ASP A 291 -0.04 11.05 4.10
CA ASP A 291 -0.55 10.93 5.48
C ASP A 291 0.50 10.34 6.44
N GLY A 292 1.78 10.52 6.16
CA GLY A 292 2.84 10.14 7.08
C GLY A 292 2.71 10.85 8.42
N GLU A 293 3.15 10.20 9.51
CA GLU A 293 3.07 10.78 10.87
C GLU A 293 3.71 12.17 10.93
N GLY A 294 2.90 13.18 11.24
CA GLY A 294 3.32 14.58 11.28
C GLY A 294 3.61 15.22 9.92
N ALA A 295 3.29 14.55 8.80
CA ALA A 295 3.52 15.09 7.46
C ALA A 295 2.68 16.33 7.18
N THR A 296 3.29 17.31 6.49
CA THR A 296 2.58 18.51 6.00
C THR A 296 2.60 18.59 4.48
N ARG A 297 3.47 17.84 3.81
CA ARG A 297 3.65 17.81 2.36
C ARG A 297 3.91 16.40 1.86
N LEU A 298 3.27 16.03 0.75
CA LEU A 298 3.73 14.91 -0.08
C LEU A 298 4.99 15.33 -0.82
N VAL A 299 5.96 14.44 -0.92
CA VAL A 299 7.20 14.68 -1.68
C VAL A 299 7.36 13.61 -2.73
N THR A 300 7.42 14.03 -3.98
CA THR A 300 7.71 13.17 -5.13
C THR A 300 9.18 13.35 -5.52
N VAL A 301 9.95 12.27 -5.43
CA VAL A 301 11.36 12.20 -5.83
C VAL A 301 11.46 11.43 -7.13
N HIS A 302 11.72 12.10 -8.23
CA HIS A 302 11.98 11.48 -9.52
C HIS A 302 13.49 11.51 -9.80
N VAL A 303 14.07 10.35 -10.08
CA VAL A 303 15.47 10.18 -10.47
C VAL A 303 15.50 9.61 -11.87
N ALA A 304 16.10 10.33 -12.81
CA ALA A 304 16.30 9.93 -14.19
C ALA A 304 17.78 9.88 -14.55
N GLY A 305 18.10 9.37 -15.75
CA GLY A 305 19.45 9.33 -16.24
C GLY A 305 20.39 8.40 -15.49
N ALA A 306 19.87 7.39 -14.78
CA ALA A 306 20.67 6.39 -14.08
C ALA A 306 21.22 5.33 -15.04
N ALA A 307 22.35 4.72 -14.69
CA ALA A 307 22.97 3.67 -15.49
C ALA A 307 22.14 2.38 -15.48
N THR A 308 21.51 2.06 -14.36
CA THR A 308 20.64 0.90 -14.17
C THR A 308 19.40 1.26 -13.35
N ASP A 309 18.35 0.43 -13.42
CA ASP A 309 17.15 0.59 -12.57
C ASP A 309 17.51 0.52 -11.07
N ALA A 310 18.48 -0.32 -10.71
CA ALA A 310 18.97 -0.43 -9.35
C ALA A 310 19.65 0.86 -8.86
N ASP A 311 20.43 1.54 -9.72
CA ASP A 311 21.05 2.83 -9.41
C ASP A 311 19.98 3.92 -9.26
N ALA A 312 18.99 3.96 -10.15
CA ALA A 312 17.87 4.89 -10.04
C ALA A 312 17.15 4.72 -8.69
N ASP A 313 16.84 3.48 -8.34
CA ASP A 313 16.14 3.13 -7.08
C ASP A 313 16.98 3.48 -5.85
N ALA A 314 18.27 3.16 -5.86
CA ALA A 314 19.19 3.47 -4.77
C ALA A 314 19.30 4.98 -4.52
N ALA A 315 19.41 5.78 -5.59
CA ALA A 315 19.48 7.23 -5.49
C ALA A 315 18.16 7.84 -4.97
N ALA A 316 17.03 7.46 -5.58
CA ALA A 316 15.72 7.96 -5.18
C ALA A 316 15.39 7.59 -3.72
N ARG A 317 15.63 6.34 -3.32
CA ARG A 317 15.40 5.86 -1.95
C ARG A 317 16.27 6.57 -0.93
N THR A 318 17.53 6.83 -1.27
CA THR A 318 18.45 7.52 -0.38
C THR A 318 18.06 8.99 -0.19
N ILE A 319 17.59 9.65 -1.23
CA ILE A 319 17.05 11.02 -1.15
C ILE A 319 15.76 11.04 -0.34
N ALA A 320 14.80 10.16 -0.65
CA ALA A 320 13.50 10.09 0.03
C ALA A 320 13.62 9.77 1.53
N ASN A 321 14.63 8.98 1.93
CA ASN A 321 14.92 8.61 3.32
C ASN A 321 15.82 9.60 4.07
N SER A 322 16.30 10.66 3.42
CA SER A 322 17.24 11.60 4.05
C SER A 322 16.54 12.53 5.04
N PRO A 323 16.79 12.43 6.36
CA PRO A 323 16.20 13.35 7.32
C PRO A 323 16.53 14.82 7.01
N LEU A 324 17.74 15.09 6.48
CA LEU A 324 18.15 16.44 6.11
C LEU A 324 17.36 16.98 4.91
N VAL A 325 17.02 16.13 3.93
CA VAL A 325 16.15 16.52 2.82
C VAL A 325 14.75 16.77 3.32
N LYS A 326 14.19 15.84 4.09
CA LYS A 326 12.82 15.93 4.62
C LYS A 326 12.59 17.14 5.52
N THR A 327 13.57 17.47 6.38
CA THR A 327 13.51 18.68 7.23
C THR A 327 13.73 19.97 6.46
N ALA A 328 14.51 19.97 5.37
CA ALA A 328 14.62 21.14 4.49
C ALA A 328 13.27 21.45 3.82
N ILE A 329 12.55 20.42 3.35
CA ILE A 329 11.22 20.58 2.76
C ILE A 329 10.24 21.16 3.78
N TYR A 330 10.22 20.62 5.01
CA TYR A 330 9.40 21.17 6.09
C TYR A 330 9.71 22.66 6.36
N GLY A 331 10.98 23.03 6.32
CA GLY A 331 11.45 24.42 6.51
C GLY A 331 11.29 25.32 5.27
N HIS A 332 10.68 24.82 4.19
CA HIS A 332 10.56 25.52 2.90
C HIS A 332 11.92 25.98 2.33
N ASP A 333 12.99 25.21 2.61
CA ASP A 333 14.34 25.46 2.15
C ASP A 333 14.63 24.63 0.88
N ALA A 334 14.84 25.30 -0.24
CA ALA A 334 15.21 24.68 -1.52
C ALA A 334 16.65 24.15 -1.50
N ASN A 335 16.99 23.37 -0.49
CA ASN A 335 18.34 22.90 -0.18
C ASN A 335 18.80 21.79 -1.11
N TRP A 336 19.12 22.14 -2.34
CA TRP A 336 19.63 21.19 -3.33
C TRP A 336 20.92 20.48 -2.88
N GLY A 337 21.74 21.13 -2.03
CA GLY A 337 22.96 20.55 -1.52
C GLY A 337 22.71 19.30 -0.65
N ARG A 338 21.62 19.27 0.13
CA ARG A 338 21.19 18.08 0.88
C ARG A 338 20.72 16.96 -0.05
N ILE A 339 20.05 17.30 -1.15
CA ILE A 339 19.60 16.34 -2.18
C ILE A 339 20.82 15.75 -2.89
N ALA A 340 21.77 16.57 -3.34
CA ALA A 340 23.01 16.13 -3.97
C ALA A 340 23.86 15.24 -3.03
N ALA A 341 23.99 15.63 -1.74
CA ALA A 341 24.69 14.82 -0.75
C ALA A 341 24.01 13.46 -0.51
N ALA A 342 22.69 13.41 -0.51
CA ALA A 342 21.94 12.16 -0.39
C ALA A 342 22.14 11.27 -1.63
N ALA A 343 22.04 11.83 -2.84
CA ALA A 343 22.34 11.12 -4.08
C ALA A 343 23.77 10.58 -4.08
N GLY A 344 24.76 11.41 -3.69
CA GLY A 344 26.17 11.05 -3.68
C GLY A 344 26.55 9.89 -2.73
N ARG A 345 25.77 9.64 -1.67
CA ARG A 345 25.98 8.51 -0.74
C ARG A 345 25.11 7.28 -1.06
N SER A 346 24.36 7.29 -2.16
CA SER A 346 23.41 6.22 -2.48
C SER A 346 24.07 4.91 -2.93
N GLY A 347 25.32 4.99 -3.37
CA GLY A 347 26.03 3.88 -4.03
C GLY A 347 25.72 3.75 -5.53
N ALA A 348 24.84 4.58 -6.10
CA ALA A 348 24.57 4.63 -7.54
C ALA A 348 25.80 5.11 -8.32
N ALA A 349 25.99 4.57 -9.52
CA ALA A 349 27.10 4.91 -10.40
C ALA A 349 26.79 6.16 -11.24
N PHE A 350 27.42 7.29 -10.93
CA PHE A 350 27.35 8.52 -11.71
C PHE A 350 28.53 9.44 -11.40
N ARG A 351 28.68 10.51 -12.18
CA ARG A 351 29.73 11.53 -11.96
C ARG A 351 29.08 12.83 -11.51
N GLN A 352 29.73 13.51 -10.56
CA GLN A 352 29.20 14.76 -9.99
C GLN A 352 28.89 15.79 -11.08
N GLU A 353 29.80 15.95 -12.06
CA GLU A 353 29.72 16.96 -13.14
C GLU A 353 28.56 16.72 -14.13
N ASP A 354 27.91 15.54 -14.09
CA ASP A 354 26.79 15.20 -14.96
C ASP A 354 25.43 15.45 -14.30
N VAL A 355 25.44 15.70 -12.97
CA VAL A 355 24.19 15.82 -12.18
C VAL A 355 23.46 17.14 -12.41
N SER A 356 22.17 17.07 -12.61
CA SER A 356 21.27 18.23 -12.52
C SER A 356 20.11 17.96 -11.56
N ILE A 357 19.67 19.02 -10.86
CA ILE A 357 18.57 18.96 -9.89
C ILE A 357 17.63 20.14 -10.14
N ASP A 358 16.34 19.82 -10.19
CA ASP A 358 15.26 20.78 -10.20
C ASP A 358 14.36 20.53 -8.97
N ILE A 359 13.90 21.60 -8.34
CA ILE A 359 12.92 21.54 -7.26
C ILE A 359 11.70 22.34 -7.71
N MET A 360 10.55 21.70 -7.75
CA MET A 360 9.31 22.31 -8.23
C MET A 360 9.44 22.91 -9.64
N GLY A 361 10.22 22.25 -10.51
CA GLY A 361 10.53 22.72 -11.86
C GLY A 361 11.49 23.91 -11.92
N MET A 362 12.09 24.29 -10.81
CA MET A 362 13.08 25.36 -10.73
C MET A 362 14.49 24.76 -10.74
N PRO A 363 15.36 25.10 -11.70
CA PRO A 363 16.72 24.61 -11.73
C PRO A 363 17.54 25.17 -10.57
N VAL A 364 18.10 24.29 -9.74
CA VAL A 364 18.92 24.64 -8.56
C VAL A 364 20.36 24.11 -8.65
N CYS A 365 20.57 23.10 -9.52
CA CYS A 365 21.88 22.50 -9.78
C CYS A 365 22.01 22.12 -11.26
N ARG A 366 23.17 22.46 -11.88
CA ARG A 366 23.54 22.03 -13.23
C ARG A 366 25.02 21.67 -13.25
N GLY A 367 25.34 20.51 -13.86
CA GLY A 367 26.72 20.05 -13.90
C GLY A 367 27.34 19.87 -12.51
N GLY A 368 26.57 19.48 -11.53
CA GLY A 368 26.98 19.33 -10.14
C GLY A 368 27.29 20.62 -9.40
N LEU A 369 26.97 21.78 -10.00
CA LEU A 369 27.25 23.11 -9.43
C LEU A 369 25.94 23.87 -9.18
N THR A 370 25.99 24.82 -8.24
CA THR A 370 24.86 25.70 -7.93
C THR A 370 24.46 26.55 -9.14
N VAL A 371 23.15 26.72 -9.31
CA VAL A 371 22.58 27.68 -10.24
C VAL A 371 21.83 28.72 -9.41
N ALA A 372 22.00 30.01 -9.79
CA ALA A 372 21.23 31.05 -9.12
C ALA A 372 19.74 30.90 -9.40
N PHE A 373 18.93 30.98 -8.36
CA PHE A 373 17.47 30.93 -8.42
C PHE A 373 16.85 31.98 -7.51
N ASP A 374 15.57 32.26 -7.71
CA ASP A 374 14.82 33.24 -6.92
C ASP A 374 14.30 32.53 -5.65
N GLU A 375 14.85 32.92 -4.48
CA GLU A 375 14.45 32.31 -3.19
C GLU A 375 13.02 32.68 -2.80
N ASP A 376 12.52 33.86 -3.15
CA ASP A 376 11.12 34.23 -2.86
C ASP A 376 10.15 33.43 -3.73
N GLU A 377 10.51 33.12 -4.96
CA GLU A 377 9.76 32.21 -5.82
C GLU A 377 9.81 30.77 -5.29
N ALA A 378 10.96 30.33 -4.79
CA ALA A 378 11.09 29.03 -4.15
C ALA A 378 10.14 28.91 -2.96
N LEU A 379 10.11 29.88 -2.05
CA LEU A 379 9.19 29.90 -0.91
C LEU A 379 7.73 29.80 -1.34
N ARG A 380 7.31 30.54 -2.38
CA ARG A 380 5.92 30.45 -2.91
C ARG A 380 5.60 29.06 -3.44
N ARG A 381 6.54 28.40 -4.15
CA ARG A 381 6.33 27.05 -4.69
C ARG A 381 6.22 26.00 -3.60
N PHE A 382 6.92 26.19 -2.48
CA PHE A 382 6.84 25.29 -1.33
C PHE A 382 5.50 25.37 -0.54
N GLU A 383 4.62 26.34 -0.87
CA GLU A 383 3.25 26.35 -0.35
C GLU A 383 2.36 25.26 -0.96
N ALA A 384 2.78 24.64 -2.06
CA ALA A 384 2.04 23.54 -2.70
C ALA A 384 1.92 22.32 -1.77
N PRO A 385 0.81 21.59 -1.84
CA PRO A 385 0.61 20.38 -1.03
C PRO A 385 1.54 19.21 -1.41
N GLU A 386 2.12 19.28 -2.60
CA GLU A 386 3.09 18.29 -3.12
C GLU A 386 4.35 19.00 -3.62
N ILE A 387 5.50 18.52 -3.18
CA ILE A 387 6.82 19.02 -3.58
C ILE A 387 7.48 18.02 -4.52
N ALA A 388 7.81 18.47 -5.73
CA ALA A 388 8.52 17.68 -6.73
C ALA A 388 10.03 17.95 -6.67
N ILE A 389 10.81 16.89 -6.63
CA ILE A 389 12.28 16.87 -6.73
C ILE A 389 12.64 16.02 -7.95
N ASP A 390 13.25 16.65 -8.96
CA ASP A 390 13.71 15.98 -10.15
C ASP A 390 15.25 15.97 -10.16
N VAL A 391 15.84 14.76 -10.21
CA VAL A 391 17.28 14.56 -10.24
C VAL A 391 17.63 13.79 -11.50
N ASN A 392 18.52 14.34 -12.34
CA ASN A 392 19.10 13.61 -13.46
C ASN A 392 20.57 13.31 -13.14
N LEU A 393 20.93 12.03 -13.17
CA LEU A 393 22.27 11.55 -12.85
C LEU A 393 23.24 11.61 -14.05
N GLY A 394 22.74 11.77 -15.29
CA GLY A 394 23.54 11.87 -16.51
C GLY A 394 24.36 10.63 -16.88
N ALA A 395 24.05 9.45 -16.27
CA ALA A 395 24.82 8.22 -16.42
C ALA A 395 24.18 7.18 -17.36
N GLY A 396 22.92 7.38 -17.77
CA GLY A 396 22.17 6.44 -18.61
C GLY A 396 20.75 6.91 -18.90
N THR A 397 19.83 5.97 -19.02
CA THR A 397 18.42 6.22 -19.39
C THR A 397 17.40 5.62 -18.42
N CYS A 398 17.85 4.92 -17.39
CA CYS A 398 16.96 4.34 -16.39
C CYS A 398 16.41 5.44 -15.46
N GLU A 399 15.18 5.23 -15.00
CA GLU A 399 14.49 6.20 -14.16
C GLU A 399 13.57 5.52 -13.14
N THR A 400 13.28 6.21 -12.05
CA THR A 400 12.31 5.78 -11.05
C THR A 400 11.67 6.97 -10.35
N THR A 401 10.49 6.74 -9.76
CA THR A 401 9.84 7.71 -8.88
C THR A 401 9.61 7.08 -7.51
N MET A 402 9.88 7.83 -6.45
CA MET A 402 9.52 7.50 -5.07
C MET A 402 8.71 8.61 -4.44
N TRP A 403 7.81 8.21 -3.54
CA TRP A 403 7.03 9.16 -2.75
C TRP A 403 7.41 9.08 -1.28
N THR A 404 7.50 10.23 -0.65
CA THR A 404 7.75 10.38 0.78
C THR A 404 6.98 11.59 1.30
N CYS A 405 7.22 11.98 2.54
CA CYS A 405 6.72 13.22 3.13
C CYS A 405 7.87 14.02 3.71
N ASP A 406 7.59 15.25 4.14
CA ASP A 406 8.50 16.05 4.96
C ASP A 406 8.63 15.48 6.39
N PHE A 407 9.54 16.04 7.20
CA PHE A 407 9.65 15.80 8.65
C PHE A 407 9.37 17.09 9.40
N SER A 408 8.21 17.13 10.05
CA SER A 408 7.84 18.18 11.00
C SER A 408 8.28 17.83 12.44
N HIS A 409 8.08 18.76 13.35
CA HIS A 409 8.25 18.51 14.78
C HIS A 409 7.26 17.44 15.31
N ASP A 410 6.08 17.33 14.70
CA ASP A 410 5.03 16.42 15.13
C ASP A 410 5.41 14.95 14.93
N TYR A 411 6.30 14.63 13.97
CA TYR A 411 6.83 13.26 13.86
C TYR A 411 7.47 12.78 15.17
N VAL A 412 8.32 13.62 15.78
CA VAL A 412 8.97 13.30 17.06
C VAL A 412 7.96 13.25 18.19
N THR A 413 7.02 14.20 18.23
CA THR A 413 5.97 14.25 19.25
C THR A 413 5.10 12.99 19.22
N ILE A 414 4.60 12.63 18.05
CA ILE A 414 3.73 11.45 17.87
C ILE A 414 4.48 10.17 18.30
N ASN A 415 5.71 9.97 17.80
CA ASN A 415 6.46 8.76 18.11
C ASN A 415 7.06 8.72 19.52
N GLY A 416 7.28 9.88 20.14
CA GLY A 416 7.69 9.99 21.54
C GLY A 416 6.57 9.65 22.53
N ASP A 417 5.34 9.95 22.17
CA ASP A 417 4.15 9.73 23.01
C ASP A 417 3.47 8.37 22.73
N TYR A 418 3.59 7.85 21.50
CA TYR A 418 3.00 6.59 21.10
C TYR A 418 3.87 5.41 21.55
N ARG A 419 3.29 4.51 22.35
CA ARG A 419 3.94 3.24 22.71
C ARG A 419 3.48 2.14 21.78
N THR A 420 4.40 1.72 20.92
CA THR A 420 4.21 0.55 20.07
C THR A 420 4.72 -0.71 20.74
#